data_cd5e62da4b5214992b8cb517672f8a99
#
_entry.id   cd5e62da4b5214992b8cb517672f8a99
#
_cell.length_a   1.000
_cell.length_b   1.000
_cell.length_c   1.000
_cell.angle_alpha   90.00
_cell.angle_beta   90.00
_cell.angle_gamma   90.00
#
_symmetry.space_group_name_H-M   'P 1'
#
loop_
_entity.id
_entity.type
_entity.pdbx_description
1 polymer ?
#
loop_
_entity_poly.entity_id
_entity_poly.type
_entity_poly.pdbx_seq_one_letter_code
_entity_poly.pdbx_strand_id
1 'polypeptide(L)'
;MQFALLLGLLPLTILHFSRIAMLAPLANLIAVPIFSLVVVPATLLALCFYRWQPLLARLALQAANAGVTVIEQLLVAIASTPISSLSIATSGLHWLIVVLPALWVLLPRSFPGRWLALLAMLALLTYRPVSPRPGCFDLHVLDVGQGLAVVLQTRAHTVLFDTGAAYRGGGSAAEQVILPFLQHRGIDAIDWLIVSHADN
;
A
#
# COMPACT_ATOMS: atom_id res chain seq x y z
N MET A 1 -16.41 -0.11 -13.70
CA MET A 1 -16.59 -0.71 -12.38
C MET A 1 -15.31 -0.63 -11.53
N GLN A 2 -14.15 -1.07 -12.03
CA GLN A 2 -12.85 -1.07 -11.32
C GLN A 2 -12.43 0.32 -10.80
N PHE A 3 -12.58 1.38 -11.63
CA PHE A 3 -12.28 2.75 -11.21
C PHE A 3 -13.22 3.28 -10.12
N ALA A 4 -14.49 2.87 -10.14
CA ALA A 4 -15.44 3.25 -9.08
C ALA A 4 -15.07 2.58 -7.75
N LEU A 5 -14.61 1.33 -7.77
CA LEU A 5 -14.10 0.63 -6.59
C LEU A 5 -12.81 1.29 -6.07
N LEU A 6 -11.88 1.64 -6.97
CA LEU A 6 -10.67 2.37 -6.60
C LEU A 6 -11.01 3.68 -5.88
N LEU A 7 -11.89 4.48 -6.48
CA LEU A 7 -12.32 5.76 -5.89
C LEU A 7 -13.08 5.58 -4.57
N GLY A 8 -13.93 4.56 -4.48
CA GLY A 8 -14.70 4.27 -3.26
C GLY A 8 -13.83 3.78 -2.09
N LEU A 9 -12.79 3.01 -2.38
CA LEU A 9 -11.84 2.51 -1.39
C LEU A 9 -10.69 3.49 -1.12
N LEU A 10 -10.51 4.51 -1.96
CA LEU A 10 -9.41 5.47 -1.88
C LEU A 10 -9.30 6.13 -0.49
N PRO A 11 -10.38 6.58 0.16
CA PRO A 11 -10.31 7.14 1.51
C PRO A 11 -9.73 6.16 2.53
N LEU A 12 -10.18 4.90 2.48
CA LEU A 12 -9.72 3.85 3.38
C LEU A 12 -8.25 3.47 3.13
N THR A 13 -7.86 3.34 1.87
CA THR A 13 -6.48 3.00 1.51
C THR A 13 -5.50 4.12 1.90
N ILE A 14 -5.88 5.37 1.72
CA ILE A 14 -5.05 6.50 2.16
C ILE A 14 -4.96 6.56 3.68
N LEU A 15 -6.09 6.39 4.37
CA LEU A 15 -6.13 6.46 5.84
C LEU A 15 -5.26 5.38 6.50
N HIS A 16 -5.32 4.14 5.97
CA HIS A 16 -4.63 3.01 6.59
C HIS A 16 -3.22 2.76 6.05
N PHE A 17 -2.98 3.07 4.79
CA PHE A 17 -1.71 2.72 4.12
C PHE A 17 -0.91 3.94 3.65
N SER A 18 -1.48 5.16 3.71
CA SER A 18 -0.87 6.39 3.18
C SER A 18 -0.38 6.24 1.73
N ARG A 19 -1.02 5.35 0.96
CA ARG A 19 -0.66 5.01 -0.42
C ARG A 19 -1.90 4.83 -1.29
N ILE A 20 -1.78 5.25 -2.55
CA ILE A 20 -2.75 4.95 -3.61
C ILE A 20 -2.10 3.98 -4.58
N ALA A 21 -2.70 2.80 -4.77
CA ALA A 21 -2.28 1.84 -5.78
C ALA A 21 -2.82 2.25 -7.15
N MET A 22 -2.06 3.04 -7.90
CA MET A 22 -2.48 3.61 -9.19
C MET A 22 -2.75 2.53 -10.24
N LEU A 23 -1.98 1.44 -10.22
CA LEU A 23 -2.10 0.35 -11.19
C LEU A 23 -3.00 -0.80 -10.72
N ALA A 24 -3.66 -0.68 -9.55
CA ALA A 24 -4.59 -1.70 -9.06
C ALA A 24 -5.73 -2.03 -10.04
N PRO A 25 -6.36 -1.06 -10.76
CA PRO A 25 -7.37 -1.40 -11.76
C PRO A 25 -6.84 -2.26 -12.90
N LEU A 26 -5.61 -2.01 -13.35
CA LEU A 26 -4.95 -2.79 -14.40
C LEU A 26 -4.59 -4.21 -13.90
N ALA A 27 -4.02 -4.30 -12.70
CA ALA A 27 -3.72 -5.57 -12.05
C ALA A 27 -4.99 -6.43 -11.91
N ASN A 28 -6.08 -5.86 -11.41
CA ASN A 28 -7.34 -6.54 -11.24
C ASN A 28 -8.02 -6.92 -12.58
N LEU A 29 -7.84 -6.11 -13.62
CA LEU A 29 -8.40 -6.42 -14.95
C LEU A 29 -7.85 -7.73 -15.52
N ILE A 30 -6.62 -8.10 -15.18
CA ILE A 30 -5.95 -9.32 -15.63
C ILE A 30 -6.07 -10.43 -14.57
N ALA A 31 -5.81 -10.13 -13.30
CA ALA A 31 -5.80 -11.11 -12.23
C ALA A 31 -7.19 -11.72 -11.97
N VAL A 32 -8.25 -10.91 -11.98
CA VAL A 32 -9.60 -11.38 -11.69
C VAL A 32 -10.10 -12.38 -12.72
N PRO A 33 -9.98 -12.18 -14.06
CA PRO A 33 -10.35 -13.20 -15.04
C PRO A 33 -9.55 -14.50 -14.90
N ILE A 34 -8.22 -14.41 -14.72
CA ILE A 34 -7.39 -15.61 -14.56
C ILE A 34 -7.82 -16.38 -13.29
N PHE A 35 -8.01 -15.68 -12.19
CA PHE A 35 -8.45 -16.30 -10.94
C PHE A 35 -9.82 -16.96 -11.09
N SER A 36 -10.79 -16.27 -11.69
CA SER A 36 -12.17 -16.73 -11.80
C SER A 36 -12.35 -17.85 -12.84
N LEU A 37 -11.61 -17.79 -13.95
CA LEU A 37 -11.79 -18.73 -15.07
C LEU A 37 -10.83 -19.91 -15.04
N VAL A 38 -9.69 -19.78 -14.39
CA VAL A 38 -8.66 -20.84 -14.34
C VAL A 38 -8.50 -21.38 -12.93
N VAL A 39 -8.13 -20.54 -11.97
CA VAL A 39 -7.75 -20.99 -10.62
C VAL A 39 -8.95 -21.60 -9.89
N VAL A 40 -10.07 -20.90 -9.82
CA VAL A 40 -11.26 -21.37 -9.09
C VAL A 40 -11.85 -22.64 -9.74
N PRO A 41 -12.12 -22.71 -11.06
CA PRO A 41 -12.63 -23.92 -11.67
C PRO A 41 -11.67 -25.11 -11.54
N ALA A 42 -10.37 -24.89 -11.72
CA ALA A 42 -9.38 -25.94 -11.59
C ALA A 42 -9.30 -26.51 -10.16
N THR A 43 -9.36 -25.64 -9.14
CA THR A 43 -9.41 -26.11 -7.74
C THR A 43 -10.69 -26.86 -7.42
N LEU A 44 -11.84 -26.43 -7.93
CA LEU A 44 -13.11 -27.15 -7.78
C LEU A 44 -13.08 -28.51 -8.48
N LEU A 45 -12.54 -28.58 -9.70
CA LEU A 45 -12.35 -29.85 -10.41
C LEU A 45 -11.41 -30.80 -9.64
N ALA A 46 -10.31 -30.26 -9.11
CA ALA A 46 -9.40 -31.05 -8.29
C ALA A 46 -10.11 -31.65 -7.07
N LEU A 47 -10.95 -30.88 -6.40
CA LEU A 47 -11.72 -31.33 -5.25
C LEU A 47 -12.73 -32.41 -5.65
N CYS A 48 -13.43 -32.27 -6.77
CA CYS A 48 -14.36 -33.27 -7.28
C CYS A 48 -13.68 -34.60 -7.62
N PHE A 49 -12.49 -34.57 -8.23
CA PHE A 49 -11.78 -35.75 -8.67
C PHE A 49 -10.83 -36.36 -7.63
N TYR A 50 -10.58 -35.64 -6.54
CA TYR A 50 -9.58 -36.06 -5.53
C TYR A 50 -9.70 -37.51 -5.08
N ARG A 51 -10.92 -38.00 -4.87
CA ARG A 51 -11.17 -39.33 -4.34
C ARG A 51 -11.18 -40.44 -5.41
N TRP A 52 -11.56 -40.10 -6.65
CA TRP A 52 -11.87 -41.08 -7.67
C TRP A 52 -10.84 -41.17 -8.80
N GLN A 53 -10.22 -40.02 -9.10
CA GLN A 53 -9.25 -39.88 -10.18
C GLN A 53 -8.09 -38.94 -9.73
N PRO A 54 -7.14 -39.50 -8.92
CA PRO A 54 -6.05 -38.68 -8.36
C PRO A 54 -5.16 -38.00 -9.40
N LEU A 55 -5.03 -38.60 -10.60
CA LEU A 55 -4.26 -38.01 -11.69
C LEU A 55 -4.93 -36.73 -12.20
N LEU A 56 -6.25 -36.75 -12.44
CA LEU A 56 -6.99 -35.60 -12.88
C LEU A 56 -6.98 -34.49 -11.82
N ALA A 57 -7.11 -34.86 -10.54
CA ALA A 57 -7.00 -33.90 -9.44
C ALA A 57 -5.63 -33.23 -9.40
N ARG A 58 -4.54 -33.97 -9.62
CA ARG A 58 -3.18 -33.40 -9.70
C ARG A 58 -3.03 -32.45 -10.88
N LEU A 59 -3.49 -32.83 -12.06
CA LEU A 59 -3.42 -31.98 -13.24
C LEU A 59 -4.21 -30.67 -13.05
N ALA A 60 -5.40 -30.76 -12.44
CA ALA A 60 -6.21 -29.59 -12.13
C ALA A 60 -5.50 -28.68 -11.11
N LEU A 61 -4.87 -29.22 -10.05
CA LEU A 61 -4.09 -28.42 -9.11
C LEU A 61 -2.86 -27.78 -9.76
N GLN A 62 -2.20 -28.49 -10.70
CA GLN A 62 -1.08 -27.90 -11.44
C GLN A 62 -1.54 -26.73 -12.32
N ALA A 63 -2.70 -26.83 -12.97
CA ALA A 63 -3.28 -25.74 -13.73
C ALA A 63 -3.66 -24.55 -12.82
N ALA A 64 -4.25 -24.82 -11.65
CA ALA A 64 -4.53 -23.78 -10.66
C ALA A 64 -3.24 -23.08 -10.18
N ASN A 65 -2.22 -23.87 -9.84
CA ASN A 65 -0.93 -23.35 -9.39
C ASN A 65 -0.25 -22.52 -10.49
N ALA A 66 -0.28 -22.96 -11.75
CA ALA A 66 0.25 -22.18 -12.88
C ALA A 66 -0.48 -20.83 -13.00
N GLY A 67 -1.80 -20.83 -12.86
CA GLY A 67 -2.59 -19.59 -12.86
C GLY A 67 -2.19 -18.64 -11.73
N VAL A 68 -2.01 -19.13 -10.52
CA VAL A 68 -1.54 -18.34 -9.37
C VAL A 68 -0.14 -17.78 -9.63
N THR A 69 0.79 -18.61 -10.13
CA THR A 69 2.16 -18.17 -10.44
C THR A 69 2.18 -17.04 -11.47
N VAL A 70 1.35 -17.15 -12.51
CA VAL A 70 1.23 -16.07 -13.53
C VAL A 70 0.71 -14.78 -12.90
N ILE A 71 -0.32 -14.86 -12.04
CA ILE A 71 -0.84 -13.69 -11.33
C ILE A 71 0.25 -13.07 -10.44
N GLU A 72 0.97 -13.89 -9.68
CA GLU A 72 2.02 -13.44 -8.77
C GLU A 72 3.15 -12.72 -9.52
N GLN A 73 3.64 -13.31 -10.62
CA GLN A 73 4.65 -12.68 -11.47
C GLN A 73 4.18 -11.34 -12.05
N LEU A 74 2.92 -11.29 -12.50
CA LEU A 74 2.31 -10.06 -12.99
C LEU A 74 2.24 -8.99 -11.89
N LEU A 75 1.78 -9.35 -10.69
CA LEU A 75 1.67 -8.42 -9.58
C LEU A 75 3.04 -7.90 -9.14
N VAL A 76 4.07 -8.76 -9.09
CA VAL A 76 5.44 -8.35 -8.80
C VAL A 76 5.97 -7.40 -9.88
N ALA A 77 5.74 -7.70 -11.16
CA ALA A 77 6.15 -6.84 -12.26
C ALA A 77 5.46 -5.46 -12.21
N ILE A 78 4.17 -5.42 -11.88
CA ILE A 78 3.43 -4.17 -11.72
C ILE A 78 3.94 -3.41 -10.49
N ALA A 79 4.15 -4.09 -9.36
CA ALA A 79 4.59 -3.47 -8.10
C ALA A 79 6.00 -2.88 -8.21
N SER A 80 6.86 -3.44 -9.04
CA SER A 80 8.22 -2.93 -9.27
C SER A 80 8.28 -1.65 -10.10
N THR A 81 7.16 -1.24 -10.71
CA THR A 81 7.13 0.02 -11.48
C THR A 81 7.05 1.25 -10.56
N PRO A 82 7.78 2.33 -10.85
CA PRO A 82 7.75 3.55 -10.01
C PRO A 82 6.36 4.18 -9.85
N ILE A 83 5.48 3.93 -10.84
CA ILE A 83 4.11 4.50 -10.87
C ILE A 83 3.09 3.57 -10.17
N SER A 84 3.51 2.40 -9.68
CA SER A 84 2.59 1.42 -9.09
C SER A 84 1.85 1.95 -7.87
N SER A 85 2.53 2.74 -7.06
CA SER A 85 1.96 3.33 -5.86
C SER A 85 2.42 4.77 -5.69
N LEU A 86 1.48 5.64 -5.32
CA LEU A 86 1.74 7.01 -4.94
C LEU A 86 1.61 7.13 -3.42
N SER A 87 2.69 7.50 -2.75
CA SER A 87 2.65 7.82 -1.32
C SER A 87 2.03 9.20 -1.11
N ILE A 88 1.10 9.31 -0.18
CA ILE A 88 0.44 10.56 0.18
C ILE A 88 0.62 10.77 1.66
N ALA A 89 1.30 11.86 2.00
CA ALA A 89 1.40 12.29 3.38
C ALA A 89 0.02 12.71 3.90
N THR A 90 -0.42 12.09 4.99
CA THR A 90 -1.73 12.33 5.59
C THR A 90 -1.56 12.72 7.04
N SER A 91 -1.12 13.94 7.34
CA SER A 91 -1.04 14.40 8.72
C SER A 91 -2.32 15.14 9.14
N GLY A 92 -2.84 14.83 10.33
CA GLY A 92 -3.98 15.53 10.92
C GLY A 92 -5.28 15.41 10.12
N LEU A 93 -6.00 16.52 9.93
CA LEU A 93 -7.30 16.57 9.26
C LEU A 93 -7.22 16.52 7.72
N HIS A 94 -6.04 16.45 7.15
CA HIS A 94 -5.84 16.51 5.68
C HIS A 94 -6.48 15.31 4.94
N TRP A 95 -6.68 14.17 5.62
CA TRP A 95 -7.42 13.05 5.05
C TRP A 95 -8.87 13.42 4.64
N LEU A 96 -9.50 14.40 5.31
CA LEU A 96 -10.82 14.89 4.92
C LEU A 96 -10.81 15.54 3.53
N ILE A 97 -9.71 16.19 3.16
CA ILE A 97 -9.52 16.78 1.82
C ILE A 97 -9.49 15.70 0.73
N VAL A 98 -9.17 14.45 1.10
CA VAL A 98 -9.21 13.30 0.19
C VAL A 98 -10.59 12.66 0.15
N VAL A 99 -11.14 12.43 1.33
CA VAL A 99 -12.40 11.69 1.51
C VAL A 99 -13.57 12.45 0.90
N LEU A 100 -13.66 13.74 1.17
CA LEU A 100 -14.79 14.55 0.69
C LEU A 100 -14.85 14.62 -0.85
N PRO A 101 -13.76 14.91 -1.58
CA PRO A 101 -13.78 14.87 -3.04
C PRO A 101 -14.03 13.47 -3.62
N ALA A 102 -13.46 12.41 -3.01
CA ALA A 102 -13.68 11.06 -3.47
C ALA A 102 -15.17 10.67 -3.35
N LEU A 103 -15.79 10.97 -2.23
CA LEU A 103 -17.23 10.79 -2.04
C LEU A 103 -18.05 11.64 -3.03
N TRP A 104 -17.63 12.88 -3.28
CA TRP A 104 -18.31 13.76 -4.23
C TRP A 104 -18.27 13.23 -5.67
N VAL A 105 -17.15 12.65 -6.09
CA VAL A 105 -17.03 12.01 -7.42
C VAL A 105 -17.98 10.81 -7.56
N LEU A 106 -18.29 10.11 -6.46
CA LEU A 106 -19.22 8.98 -6.44
C LEU A 106 -20.71 9.40 -6.54
N LEU A 107 -21.03 10.67 -6.31
CA LEU A 107 -22.40 11.17 -6.44
C LEU A 107 -22.92 11.08 -7.89
N PRO A 108 -24.26 11.04 -8.11
CA PRO A 108 -24.85 11.01 -9.44
C PRO A 108 -24.32 12.13 -10.35
N ARG A 109 -24.29 11.86 -11.67
CA ARG A 109 -23.76 12.80 -12.67
C ARG A 109 -24.44 14.16 -12.70
N SER A 110 -25.67 14.24 -12.22
CA SER A 110 -26.46 15.48 -12.10
C SER A 110 -25.98 16.42 -11.00
N PHE A 111 -25.06 15.98 -10.13
CA PHE A 111 -24.60 16.79 -9.02
C PHE A 111 -23.63 17.89 -9.51
N PRO A 112 -23.90 19.19 -9.26
CA PRO A 112 -23.07 20.27 -9.76
C PRO A 112 -21.69 20.29 -9.06
N GLY A 113 -20.67 20.80 -9.73
CA GLY A 113 -19.37 21.05 -9.11
C GLY A 113 -18.44 19.83 -8.98
N ARG A 114 -18.70 18.70 -9.67
CA ARG A 114 -17.82 17.49 -9.62
C ARG A 114 -16.37 17.79 -10.00
N TRP A 115 -16.13 18.78 -10.85
CA TRP A 115 -14.79 19.20 -11.24
C TRP A 115 -14.00 19.82 -10.05
N LEU A 116 -14.70 20.40 -9.06
CA LEU A 116 -14.06 20.90 -7.83
C LEU A 116 -13.43 19.76 -7.02
N ALA A 117 -14.04 18.58 -7.05
CA ALA A 117 -13.47 17.38 -6.42
C ALA A 117 -12.13 16.99 -7.05
N LEU A 118 -12.01 17.10 -8.38
CA LEU A 118 -10.76 16.83 -9.08
C LEU A 118 -9.67 17.85 -8.72
N LEU A 119 -10.03 19.13 -8.60
CA LEU A 119 -9.09 20.16 -8.13
C LEU A 119 -8.63 19.91 -6.69
N ALA A 120 -9.54 19.53 -5.81
CA ALA A 120 -9.19 19.19 -4.42
C ALA A 120 -8.28 17.96 -4.34
N MET A 121 -8.53 16.95 -5.17
CA MET A 121 -7.62 15.79 -5.30
C MET A 121 -6.24 16.20 -5.82
N LEU A 122 -6.17 17.11 -6.79
CA LEU A 122 -4.89 17.62 -7.30
C LEU A 122 -4.13 18.41 -6.22
N ALA A 123 -4.83 19.23 -5.43
CA ALA A 123 -4.23 19.95 -4.31
C ALA A 123 -3.61 18.98 -3.27
N LEU A 124 -4.23 17.80 -3.08
CA LEU A 124 -3.67 16.77 -2.19
C LEU A 124 -2.35 16.20 -2.70
N LEU A 125 -2.21 15.98 -4.01
CA LEU A 125 -0.97 15.47 -4.60
C LEU A 125 0.21 16.42 -4.41
N THR A 126 -0.08 17.71 -4.21
CA THR A 126 0.94 18.75 -3.98
C THR A 126 1.15 19.05 -2.49
N TYR A 127 0.33 18.48 -1.61
CA TYR A 127 0.46 18.68 -0.17
C TYR A 127 1.74 18.04 0.35
N ARG A 128 2.55 18.83 1.04
CA ARG A 128 3.71 18.38 1.80
C ARG A 128 3.54 18.77 3.26
N PRO A 129 3.78 17.84 4.21
CA PRO A 129 3.79 18.18 5.62
C PRO A 129 4.80 19.28 5.92
N VAL A 130 4.49 20.08 6.93
CA VAL A 130 5.36 21.18 7.34
C VAL A 130 6.60 20.60 7.99
N SER A 131 7.77 20.89 7.42
CA SER A 131 9.07 20.57 8.04
C SER A 131 9.32 21.44 9.26
N PRO A 132 10.14 21.00 10.23
CA PRO A 132 10.53 21.81 11.39
C PRO A 132 11.11 23.17 10.99
N ARG A 133 10.92 24.18 11.87
CA ARG A 133 11.50 25.52 11.63
C ARG A 133 13.02 25.46 11.67
N PRO A 134 13.73 26.39 11.00
CA PRO A 134 15.18 26.49 11.13
C PRO A 134 15.61 26.56 12.58
N GLY A 135 16.61 25.74 12.98
CA GLY A 135 17.09 25.66 14.35
C GLY A 135 16.22 24.80 15.29
N CYS A 136 15.12 24.21 14.78
CA CYS A 136 14.29 23.27 15.52
C CYS A 136 14.38 21.87 14.89
N PHE A 137 14.03 20.87 15.67
CA PHE A 137 13.88 19.51 15.22
C PHE A 137 12.65 18.86 15.84
N ASP A 138 12.08 17.90 15.16
CA ASP A 138 11.06 16.99 15.68
C ASP A 138 11.72 15.65 16.00
N LEU A 139 11.49 15.15 17.22
CA LEU A 139 11.94 13.83 17.66
C LEU A 139 10.73 12.93 17.84
N HIS A 140 10.72 11.81 17.16
CA HIS A 140 9.66 10.81 17.22
C HIS A 140 10.23 9.49 17.70
N VAL A 141 9.82 9.06 18.89
CA VAL A 141 10.11 7.71 19.40
C VAL A 141 8.94 6.83 18.97
N LEU A 142 9.25 5.83 18.14
CA LEU A 142 8.24 4.93 17.59
C LEU A 142 8.06 3.71 18.49
N ASP A 143 6.82 3.31 18.72
CA ASP A 143 6.52 2.05 19.40
C ASP A 143 6.70 0.89 18.41
N VAL A 144 7.84 0.23 18.52
CA VAL A 144 8.23 -0.92 17.71
C VAL A 144 8.14 -2.24 18.49
N GLY A 145 7.54 -2.21 19.67
CA GLY A 145 7.47 -3.36 20.59
C GLY A 145 8.83 -3.62 21.23
N GLN A 146 9.50 -4.69 20.81
CA GLN A 146 10.88 -4.94 21.25
C GLN A 146 11.88 -4.19 20.36
N GLY A 147 12.83 -3.51 21.00
CA GLY A 147 13.83 -2.69 20.32
C GLY A 147 13.55 -1.20 20.43
N LEU A 148 14.31 -0.42 19.68
CA LEU A 148 14.22 1.03 19.62
C LEU A 148 14.10 1.48 18.15
N ALA A 149 13.32 2.51 17.92
CA ALA A 149 13.33 3.25 16.66
C ALA A 149 13.02 4.71 16.93
N VAL A 150 13.93 5.60 16.57
CA VAL A 150 13.78 7.04 16.75
C VAL A 150 14.01 7.74 15.44
N VAL A 151 13.04 8.57 15.03
CA VAL A 151 13.16 9.43 13.87
C VAL A 151 13.41 10.86 14.36
N LEU A 152 14.52 11.43 13.95
CA LEU A 152 14.84 12.84 14.17
C LEU A 152 14.75 13.57 12.84
N GLN A 153 13.85 14.52 12.75
CA GLN A 153 13.62 15.32 11.56
C GLN A 153 14.01 16.78 11.83
N THR A 154 14.88 17.31 11.00
CA THR A 154 15.18 18.73 10.92
C THR A 154 14.53 19.33 9.66
N ARG A 155 14.76 20.59 9.39
CA ARG A 155 14.26 21.18 8.14
C ARG A 155 14.85 20.54 6.88
N ALA A 156 16.10 20.10 6.93
CA ALA A 156 16.86 19.64 5.76
C ALA A 156 17.22 18.16 5.81
N HIS A 157 17.20 17.55 6.97
CA HIS A 157 17.73 16.19 7.16
C HIS A 157 16.82 15.35 8.05
N THR A 158 16.79 14.06 7.74
CA THR A 158 16.12 13.03 8.52
C THR A 158 17.12 11.97 8.95
N VAL A 159 17.16 11.69 10.24
CA VAL A 159 17.99 10.66 10.86
C VAL A 159 17.09 9.59 11.42
N LEU A 160 17.37 8.33 11.14
CA LEU A 160 16.77 7.18 11.79
C LEU A 160 17.80 6.52 12.70
N PHE A 161 17.46 6.41 13.99
CA PHE A 161 18.27 5.70 14.97
C PHE A 161 17.59 4.38 15.30
N ASP A 162 18.23 3.29 15.01
CA ASP A 162 17.76 1.92 15.06
C ASP A 162 16.50 1.62 14.24
N THR A 163 16.23 0.35 13.99
CA THR A 163 15.15 -0.10 13.13
C THR A 163 14.15 -1.04 13.82
N GLY A 164 14.30 -1.20 15.13
CA GLY A 164 13.52 -2.19 15.87
C GLY A 164 13.88 -3.63 15.50
N ALA A 165 13.10 -4.57 16.00
CA ALA A 165 13.36 -6.00 15.82
C ALA A 165 12.82 -6.54 14.48
N ALA A 166 13.47 -7.59 13.98
CA ALA A 166 12.89 -8.50 12.99
C ALA A 166 12.00 -9.53 13.70
N TYR A 167 10.84 -9.85 13.11
CA TYR A 167 9.90 -10.78 13.73
C TYR A 167 10.12 -12.22 13.26
N ARG A 168 10.05 -13.18 14.19
CA ARG A 168 10.25 -14.62 13.90
C ARG A 168 9.24 -15.20 12.91
N GLY A 169 8.10 -14.55 12.71
CA GLY A 169 7.04 -14.95 11.76
C GLY A 169 7.14 -14.30 10.37
N GLY A 170 8.21 -13.57 10.11
CA GLY A 170 8.39 -12.75 8.89
C GLY A 170 7.97 -11.30 9.09
N GLY A 171 8.60 -10.40 8.34
CA GLY A 171 8.44 -8.94 8.49
C GLY A 171 9.34 -8.35 9.57
N SER A 172 9.31 -7.05 9.70
CA SER A 172 10.12 -6.28 10.64
C SER A 172 9.36 -5.09 11.19
N ALA A 173 9.81 -4.53 12.31
CA ALA A 173 9.31 -3.27 12.83
C ALA A 173 9.52 -2.13 11.81
N ALA A 174 10.58 -2.20 11.02
CA ALA A 174 10.82 -1.26 9.93
C ALA A 174 9.68 -1.24 8.91
N GLU A 175 9.17 -2.41 8.51
CA GLU A 175 8.07 -2.51 7.52
C GLU A 175 6.70 -2.16 8.13
N GLN A 176 6.46 -2.54 9.39
CA GLN A 176 5.14 -2.42 10.01
C GLN A 176 4.91 -1.06 10.69
N VAL A 177 5.96 -0.39 11.16
CA VAL A 177 5.87 0.84 11.94
C VAL A 177 6.62 1.99 11.28
N ILE A 178 7.93 1.79 10.98
CA ILE A 178 8.79 2.90 10.53
C ILE A 178 8.39 3.38 9.13
N LEU A 179 8.28 2.48 8.15
CA LEU A 179 7.90 2.86 6.79
C LEU A 179 6.53 3.54 6.71
N PRO A 180 5.45 3.03 7.35
CA PRO A 180 4.17 3.74 7.41
C PRO A 180 4.27 5.11 8.06
N PHE A 181 5.05 5.25 9.14
CA PHE A 181 5.27 6.53 9.80
C PHE A 181 5.95 7.54 8.87
N LEU A 182 7.05 7.16 8.22
CA LEU A 182 7.77 8.02 7.28
C LEU A 182 6.86 8.46 6.11
N GLN A 183 6.08 7.53 5.56
CA GLN A 183 5.12 7.83 4.50
C GLN A 183 4.03 8.79 4.97
N HIS A 184 3.48 8.57 6.16
CA HIS A 184 2.47 9.45 6.75
C HIS A 184 3.00 10.88 6.97
N ARG A 185 4.29 11.01 7.26
CA ARG A 185 4.98 12.29 7.42
C ARG A 185 5.51 12.86 6.11
N GLY A 186 5.37 12.15 4.99
CA GLY A 186 5.91 12.59 3.68
C GLY A 186 7.43 12.65 3.65
N ILE A 187 8.08 11.77 4.41
CA ILE A 187 9.53 11.62 4.43
C ILE A 187 9.90 10.57 3.38
N ASP A 188 10.44 11.01 2.26
CA ASP A 188 10.76 10.14 1.12
C ASP A 188 12.16 9.52 1.23
N ALA A 189 13.05 10.11 2.04
CA ALA A 189 14.42 9.64 2.20
C ALA A 189 14.91 9.84 3.64
N ILE A 190 15.79 8.93 4.06
CA ILE A 190 16.54 9.01 5.31
C ILE A 190 17.99 9.36 4.92
N ASP A 191 18.52 10.45 5.49
CA ASP A 191 19.90 10.88 5.20
C ASP A 191 20.91 10.04 5.97
N TRP A 192 20.60 9.68 7.21
CA TRP A 192 21.46 8.85 8.06
C TRP A 192 20.68 7.80 8.81
N LEU A 193 21.18 6.57 8.75
CA LEU A 193 20.75 5.46 9.59
C LEU A 193 21.87 5.16 10.58
N ILE A 194 21.54 5.26 11.87
CA ILE A 194 22.43 4.93 12.97
C ILE A 194 21.94 3.62 13.56
N VAL A 195 22.79 2.59 13.56
CA VAL A 195 22.50 1.29 14.17
C VAL A 195 23.33 1.17 15.44
N SER A 196 22.64 1.05 16.58
CA SER A 196 23.31 1.03 17.90
C SER A 196 23.97 -0.31 18.18
N HIS A 197 23.40 -1.40 17.67
CA HIS A 197 23.90 -2.76 17.87
C HIS A 197 23.40 -3.69 16.78
N ALA A 198 24.14 -4.76 16.54
CA ALA A 198 23.76 -5.83 15.62
C ALA A 198 23.13 -6.95 16.43
N ASP A 199 21.79 -7.00 16.48
CA ASP A 199 21.05 -8.17 16.97
C ASP A 199 20.83 -9.17 15.86
N ASN A 200 21.12 -10.44 16.15
CA ASN A 200 20.86 -11.60 15.28
C ASN A 200 19.43 -12.11 15.48
#